data_613227f1771fea67ca658bb988fde496
#
_entry.id   613227f1771fea67ca658bb988fde496
#
_cell.length_a   1.000
_cell.length_b   1.000
_cell.length_c   1.000
_cell.angle_alpha   90.00
_cell.angle_beta   90.00
_cell.angle_gamma   90.00
#
_symmetry.space_group_name_H-M   'P 1'
#
loop_
_entity.id
_entity.type
_entity.pdbx_description
1 polymer ?
#
loop_
_entity_poly.entity_id
_entity_poly.type
_entity_poly.pdbx_seq_one_letter_code
_entity_poly.pdbx_strand_id
1 'polypeptide(L)'
;MKLATLKSAGRDGVLVVVSRDLVTCQRVPKIAATLQFALDNWDLVAPRLRSVFADLNDGNALAAEPFVESLCHSPLPRAYPWADGSAYINHVELVRKARNADVPASFYTDPLMYQGGSDSFVGPWDPIYALDEAWGIDLEAEVAVITGDVAMGATIEQCAGSIRLVMLVNDVSLRNLIPGELAKGFGFFQSKAASAFSPVAVTPDELGAAWQDSKL
;
A
#
# COMPACT_ATOMS: atom_id res chain seq x y z
N MET A 1 -7.46 13.63 0.06
CA MET A 1 -6.97 13.75 -1.34
C MET A 1 -6.55 12.41 -1.88
N LYS A 2 -6.47 12.24 -3.21
CA LYS A 2 -6.02 11.02 -3.88
C LYS A 2 -4.72 11.28 -4.62
N LEU A 3 -3.75 10.38 -4.45
CA LEU A 3 -2.42 10.46 -5.05
C LEU A 3 -2.15 9.19 -5.86
N ALA A 4 -1.45 9.34 -6.98
CA ALA A 4 -0.99 8.23 -7.80
C ALA A 4 0.41 8.50 -8.33
N THR A 5 1.05 7.46 -8.83
CA THR A 5 2.36 7.54 -9.47
C THR A 5 2.26 7.02 -10.90
N LEU A 6 2.47 7.89 -11.87
CA LEU A 6 2.52 7.50 -13.28
C LEU A 6 3.88 6.89 -13.63
N LYS A 7 3.85 5.88 -14.49
CA LYS A 7 5.07 5.26 -15.05
C LYS A 7 5.90 6.28 -15.80
N SER A 8 7.21 6.22 -15.62
CA SER A 8 8.19 7.04 -16.31
C SER A 8 9.52 6.29 -16.48
N ALA A 9 10.54 6.94 -17.01
CA ALA A 9 11.88 6.34 -17.11
C ALA A 9 12.55 6.13 -15.74
N GLY A 10 12.13 6.86 -14.70
CA GLY A 10 12.64 6.72 -13.33
C GLY A 10 11.85 5.65 -12.55
N ARG A 11 12.55 4.94 -11.65
CA ARG A 11 11.93 3.86 -10.83
C ARG A 11 10.81 4.35 -9.91
N ASP A 12 10.86 5.60 -9.49
CA ASP A 12 9.88 6.19 -8.57
C ASP A 12 8.72 6.88 -9.31
N GLY A 13 8.73 6.81 -10.65
CA GLY A 13 7.68 7.39 -11.48
C GLY A 13 7.51 8.90 -11.32
N VAL A 14 6.30 9.39 -11.57
CA VAL A 14 5.93 10.82 -11.44
C VAL A 14 4.67 10.93 -10.60
N LEU A 15 4.75 11.72 -9.53
CA LEU A 15 3.60 12.00 -8.66
C LEU A 15 2.53 12.80 -9.40
N VAL A 16 1.28 12.36 -9.24
CA VAL A 16 0.10 13.08 -9.67
C VAL A 16 -0.94 13.15 -8.54
N VAL A 17 -1.67 14.26 -8.52
CA VAL A 17 -2.90 14.40 -7.75
C VAL A 17 -4.05 13.95 -8.64
N VAL A 18 -4.96 13.13 -8.12
CA VAL A 18 -6.08 12.54 -8.87
C VAL A 18 -7.40 13.09 -8.35
N SER A 19 -8.32 13.42 -9.24
CA SER A 19 -9.67 13.88 -8.88
C SER A 19 -10.45 12.82 -8.09
N ARG A 20 -11.48 13.26 -7.34
CA ARG A 20 -12.26 12.35 -6.48
C ARG A 20 -12.99 11.28 -7.28
N ASP A 21 -13.44 11.61 -8.49
CA ASP A 21 -14.13 10.70 -9.41
C ASP A 21 -13.19 9.80 -10.23
N LEU A 22 -11.87 9.95 -10.08
CA LEU A 22 -10.84 9.19 -10.82
C LEU A 22 -10.84 9.46 -12.33
N VAL A 23 -11.38 10.57 -12.80
CA VAL A 23 -11.44 10.90 -14.23
C VAL A 23 -10.22 11.70 -14.69
N THR A 24 -9.73 12.60 -13.83
CA THR A 24 -8.63 13.51 -14.17
C THR A 24 -7.50 13.44 -13.14
N CYS A 25 -6.31 13.82 -13.59
CA CYS A 25 -5.17 14.01 -12.69
C CYS A 25 -4.35 15.24 -13.11
N GLN A 26 -3.45 15.66 -12.24
CA GLN A 26 -2.48 16.73 -12.53
C GLN A 26 -1.10 16.34 -12.01
N ARG A 27 -0.09 16.44 -12.87
CA ARG A 27 1.33 16.31 -12.49
C ARG A 27 1.75 17.48 -11.64
N VAL A 28 2.54 17.21 -10.61
CA VAL A 28 2.92 18.21 -9.61
C VAL A 28 4.43 18.32 -9.38
N PRO A 29 5.28 18.34 -10.44
CA PRO A 29 6.74 18.26 -10.28
C PRO A 29 7.34 19.47 -9.55
N LYS A 30 6.66 20.63 -9.56
CA LYS A 30 7.07 21.83 -8.81
C LYS A 30 6.69 21.78 -7.32
N ILE A 31 5.89 20.79 -6.91
CA ILE A 31 5.52 20.56 -5.52
C ILE A 31 6.31 19.37 -4.99
N ALA A 32 6.19 18.22 -5.66
CA ALA A 32 6.92 17.01 -5.39
C ALA A 32 7.06 16.20 -6.68
N ALA A 33 8.25 15.77 -7.02
CA ALA A 33 8.48 15.00 -8.23
C ALA A 33 8.00 13.55 -8.09
N THR A 34 8.11 12.98 -6.89
CA THR A 34 7.75 11.59 -6.57
C THR A 34 6.96 11.53 -5.27
N LEU A 35 6.24 10.44 -5.03
CA LEU A 35 5.54 10.25 -3.75
C LEU A 35 6.54 10.13 -2.59
N GLN A 36 7.70 9.46 -2.80
CA GLN A 36 8.73 9.38 -1.75
C GLN A 36 9.18 10.77 -1.30
N PHE A 37 9.48 11.67 -2.26
CA PHE A 37 9.83 13.06 -1.92
C PHE A 37 8.72 13.76 -1.14
N ALA A 38 7.45 13.51 -1.50
CA ALA A 38 6.32 14.09 -0.79
C ALA A 38 6.22 13.58 0.65
N LEU A 39 6.46 12.29 0.88
CA LEU A 39 6.45 11.67 2.21
C LEU A 39 7.57 12.23 3.09
N ASP A 40 8.79 12.35 2.55
CA ASP A 40 9.95 12.89 3.28
C ASP A 40 9.75 14.38 3.68
N ASN A 41 8.85 15.08 2.98
CA ASN A 41 8.58 16.51 3.21
C ASN A 41 7.08 16.78 3.47
N TRP A 42 6.36 15.84 4.06
CA TRP A 42 4.90 15.81 4.09
C TRP A 42 4.25 17.10 4.59
N ASP A 43 4.73 17.65 5.69
CA ASP A 43 4.12 18.84 6.31
C ASP A 43 4.21 20.09 5.42
N LEU A 44 5.23 20.18 4.57
CA LEU A 44 5.41 21.28 3.60
C LEU A 44 4.63 21.03 2.30
N VAL A 45 4.54 19.77 1.90
CA VAL A 45 4.05 19.36 0.58
C VAL A 45 2.54 19.09 0.58
N ALA A 46 2.03 18.42 1.61
CA ALA A 46 0.63 18.00 1.68
C ALA A 46 -0.38 19.15 1.55
N PRO A 47 -0.21 20.33 2.19
CA PRO A 47 -1.13 21.44 2.00
C PRO A 47 -1.23 21.91 0.53
N ARG A 48 -0.09 21.90 -0.18
CA ARG A 48 -0.04 22.30 -1.59
C ARG A 48 -0.69 21.26 -2.51
N LEU A 49 -0.50 19.97 -2.21
CA LEU A 49 -1.18 18.88 -2.92
C LEU A 49 -2.70 18.93 -2.69
N ARG A 50 -3.15 19.27 -1.48
CA ARG A 50 -4.57 19.47 -1.17
C ARG A 50 -5.18 20.62 -1.97
N SER A 51 -4.44 21.72 -2.19
CA SER A 51 -4.90 22.82 -3.06
C SER A 51 -5.11 22.32 -4.50
N VAL A 52 -4.15 21.58 -5.06
CA VAL A 52 -4.31 20.99 -6.41
C VAL A 52 -5.50 20.03 -6.45
N PHE A 53 -5.72 19.26 -5.40
CA PHE A 53 -6.86 18.34 -5.31
C PHE A 53 -8.20 19.10 -5.29
N ALA A 54 -8.28 20.21 -4.58
CA ALA A 54 -9.46 21.08 -4.58
C ALA A 54 -9.69 21.66 -5.99
N ASP A 55 -8.67 22.26 -6.61
CA ASP A 55 -8.75 22.84 -7.95
C ASP A 55 -9.20 21.81 -9.00
N LEU A 56 -8.74 20.57 -8.93
CA LEU A 56 -9.18 19.47 -9.80
C LEU A 56 -10.68 19.18 -9.65
N ASN A 57 -11.16 19.12 -8.40
CA ASN A 57 -12.56 18.78 -8.14
C ASN A 57 -13.52 19.94 -8.40
N ASP A 58 -13.04 21.18 -8.35
CA ASP A 58 -13.81 22.40 -8.62
C ASP A 58 -13.76 22.81 -10.10
N GLY A 59 -13.02 22.06 -10.94
CA GLY A 59 -12.86 22.36 -12.38
C GLY A 59 -11.93 23.55 -12.67
N ASN A 60 -11.13 23.96 -11.70
CA ASN A 60 -10.21 25.12 -11.79
C ASN A 60 -8.77 24.72 -12.13
N ALA A 61 -8.49 23.44 -12.27
CA ALA A 61 -7.13 22.94 -12.52
C ALA A 61 -6.64 23.36 -13.92
N LEU A 62 -5.51 24.08 -13.97
CA LEU A 62 -4.96 24.63 -15.23
C LEU A 62 -4.28 23.58 -16.12
N ALA A 63 -3.89 22.44 -15.56
CA ALA A 63 -3.11 21.41 -16.24
C ALA A 63 -3.68 20.00 -15.96
N ALA A 64 -5.00 19.90 -15.90
CA ALA A 64 -5.68 18.60 -15.77
C ALA A 64 -5.49 17.77 -17.04
N GLU A 65 -5.17 16.50 -16.86
CA GLU A 65 -5.08 15.49 -17.91
C GLU A 65 -5.96 14.28 -17.55
N PRO A 66 -6.40 13.44 -18.50
CA PRO A 66 -7.13 12.22 -18.19
C PRO A 66 -6.33 11.29 -17.26
N PHE A 67 -7.00 10.76 -16.25
CA PHE A 67 -6.40 9.74 -15.39
C PHE A 67 -6.56 8.36 -16.03
N VAL A 68 -5.46 7.67 -16.28
CA VAL A 68 -5.44 6.35 -16.91
C VAL A 68 -4.72 5.38 -15.99
N GLU A 69 -5.48 4.50 -15.34
CA GLU A 69 -4.98 3.56 -14.32
C GLU A 69 -3.89 2.61 -14.85
N SER A 70 -4.00 2.17 -16.11
CA SER A 70 -3.00 1.28 -16.72
C SER A 70 -1.62 1.92 -16.90
N LEU A 71 -1.54 3.25 -16.81
CA LEU A 71 -0.28 3.99 -16.82
C LEU A 71 0.31 4.19 -15.41
N CYS A 72 -0.35 3.68 -14.38
CA CYS A 72 0.12 3.81 -13.01
C CYS A 72 1.12 2.69 -12.62
N HIS A 73 2.11 3.06 -11.84
CA HIS A 73 2.79 2.18 -10.91
C HIS A 73 1.92 1.94 -9.66
N SER A 74 2.40 1.09 -8.71
CA SER A 74 2.02 1.25 -7.31
C SER A 74 2.15 2.71 -6.90
N PRO A 75 1.27 3.26 -6.04
CA PRO A 75 1.40 4.65 -5.58
C PRO A 75 2.78 4.99 -5.02
N LEU A 76 3.39 4.06 -4.28
CA LEU A 76 4.79 4.09 -3.87
C LEU A 76 5.51 2.90 -4.55
N PRO A 77 6.23 3.10 -5.68
CA PRO A 77 6.76 1.99 -6.47
C PRO A 77 7.81 1.13 -5.75
N ARG A 78 8.45 1.68 -4.74
CA ARG A 78 9.34 1.03 -3.78
C ARG A 78 9.29 1.76 -2.46
N ALA A 79 9.58 1.08 -1.37
CA ALA A 79 9.57 1.66 -0.02
C ALA A 79 10.88 1.33 0.72
N TYR A 80 11.20 2.08 1.78
CA TYR A 80 12.31 1.74 2.67
C TYR A 80 12.07 0.40 3.39
N PRO A 81 10.98 0.21 4.14
CA PRO A 81 10.48 -1.08 4.60
C PRO A 81 9.10 -1.38 4.00
N TRP A 82 8.84 -2.66 3.85
CA TRP A 82 7.51 -3.23 3.70
C TRP A 82 7.33 -4.26 4.80
N ALA A 83 6.32 -4.06 5.63
CA ALA A 83 5.98 -4.99 6.69
C ALA A 83 4.51 -5.34 6.60
N ASP A 84 4.22 -6.62 6.60
CA ASP A 84 2.86 -7.14 6.64
C ASP A 84 2.56 -7.67 8.04
N GLY A 85 1.41 -7.32 8.57
CA GLY A 85 0.91 -7.76 9.86
C GLY A 85 -0.30 -8.66 9.71
N SER A 86 -0.17 -9.95 10.05
CA SER A 86 -1.30 -10.89 10.10
C SER A 86 -2.23 -10.57 11.28
N ALA A 87 -2.80 -9.35 11.28
CA ALA A 87 -3.60 -8.83 12.37
C ALA A 87 -5.11 -9.11 12.20
N TYR A 88 -5.55 -9.63 11.05
CA TYR A 88 -6.94 -10.00 10.81
C TYR A 88 -7.23 -11.37 11.39
N ILE A 89 -7.59 -11.40 12.67
CA ILE A 89 -7.73 -12.64 13.48
C ILE A 89 -8.67 -13.66 12.85
N ASN A 90 -9.76 -13.23 12.23
CA ASN A 90 -10.69 -14.15 11.55
C ASN A 90 -9.98 -14.95 10.44
N HIS A 91 -9.09 -14.33 9.66
CA HIS A 91 -8.29 -15.04 8.66
C HIS A 91 -7.38 -16.09 9.32
N VAL A 92 -6.70 -15.71 10.41
CA VAL A 92 -5.83 -16.61 11.16
C VAL A 92 -6.62 -17.81 11.70
N GLU A 93 -7.79 -17.57 12.26
CA GLU A 93 -8.68 -18.62 12.79
C GLU A 93 -9.11 -19.59 11.68
N LEU A 94 -9.51 -19.07 10.50
CA LEU A 94 -9.92 -19.89 9.36
C LEU A 94 -8.75 -20.74 8.83
N VAL A 95 -7.57 -20.17 8.68
CA VAL A 95 -6.35 -20.90 8.23
C VAL A 95 -5.95 -21.97 9.22
N ARG A 96 -5.99 -21.68 10.52
CA ARG A 96 -5.69 -22.65 11.59
C ARG A 96 -6.71 -23.79 11.62
N LYS A 97 -8.00 -23.45 11.54
CA LYS A 97 -9.08 -24.44 11.48
C LYS A 97 -8.93 -25.37 10.26
N ALA A 98 -8.58 -24.84 9.10
CA ALA A 98 -8.32 -25.65 7.89
C ALA A 98 -7.16 -26.64 8.06
N ARG A 99 -6.23 -26.35 8.98
CA ARG A 99 -5.08 -27.20 9.32
C ARG A 99 -5.32 -28.06 10.57
N ASN A 100 -6.54 -28.09 11.13
CA ASN A 100 -6.86 -28.74 12.41
C ASN A 100 -5.92 -28.33 13.55
N ALA A 101 -5.57 -27.05 13.61
CA ALA A 101 -4.69 -26.49 14.62
C ALA A 101 -5.39 -25.39 15.40
N ASP A 102 -5.13 -25.32 16.72
CA ASP A 102 -5.63 -24.26 17.57
C ASP A 102 -4.89 -22.94 17.32
N VAL A 103 -5.55 -21.82 17.57
CA VAL A 103 -4.92 -20.49 17.56
C VAL A 103 -4.24 -20.29 18.93
N PRO A 104 -2.90 -20.13 18.99
CA PRO A 104 -2.20 -19.83 20.22
C PRO A 104 -2.71 -18.52 20.85
N ALA A 105 -2.81 -18.46 22.18
CA ALA A 105 -3.27 -17.27 22.89
C ALA A 105 -2.39 -16.03 22.59
N SER A 106 -1.11 -16.21 22.30
CA SER A 106 -0.18 -15.14 21.93
C SER A 106 -0.59 -14.39 20.65
N PHE A 107 -1.37 -15.01 19.75
CA PHE A 107 -1.82 -14.34 18.51
C PHE A 107 -2.78 -13.19 18.76
N TYR A 108 -3.38 -13.15 19.95
CA TYR A 108 -4.26 -12.04 20.37
C TYR A 108 -3.50 -10.89 21.06
N THR A 109 -2.24 -11.09 21.41
CA THR A 109 -1.42 -10.11 22.13
C THR A 109 -0.15 -9.69 21.37
N ASP A 110 0.41 -10.60 20.58
CA ASP A 110 1.69 -10.38 19.89
C ASP A 110 1.42 -10.30 18.38
N PRO A 111 1.78 -9.21 17.71
CA PRO A 111 1.56 -9.09 16.28
C PRO A 111 2.44 -10.10 15.53
N LEU A 112 1.83 -10.86 14.62
CA LEU A 112 2.56 -11.66 13.64
C LEU A 112 2.88 -10.75 12.47
N MET A 113 4.16 -10.51 12.26
CA MET A 113 4.61 -9.64 11.18
C MET A 113 5.74 -10.31 10.40
N TYR A 114 5.78 -10.07 9.10
CA TYR A 114 6.95 -10.39 8.30
C TYR A 114 7.43 -9.14 7.54
N GLN A 115 8.69 -9.13 7.20
CA GLN A 115 9.29 -8.10 6.37
C GLN A 115 9.33 -8.60 4.93
N GLY A 116 8.58 -7.94 4.05
CA GLY A 116 8.49 -8.26 2.63
C GLY A 116 9.51 -7.53 1.77
N GLY A 117 9.60 -7.93 0.51
CA GLY A 117 10.37 -7.22 -0.50
C GLY A 117 9.81 -5.82 -0.73
N SER A 118 10.64 -4.80 -0.59
CA SER A 118 10.21 -3.40 -0.69
C SER A 118 10.87 -2.62 -1.83
N ASP A 119 11.68 -3.30 -2.63
CA ASP A 119 12.49 -2.70 -3.69
C ASP A 119 11.74 -2.52 -5.01
N SER A 120 10.65 -3.27 -5.21
CA SER A 120 9.79 -3.15 -6.39
C SER A 120 8.39 -3.68 -6.10
N PHE A 121 7.39 -2.85 -6.31
CA PHE A 121 5.98 -3.21 -6.21
C PHE A 121 5.33 -3.26 -7.58
N VAL A 122 4.28 -4.08 -7.71
CA VAL A 122 3.53 -4.25 -8.94
C VAL A 122 2.43 -3.19 -9.03
N GLY A 123 2.28 -2.57 -10.17
CA GLY A 123 1.19 -1.63 -10.44
C GLY A 123 -0.16 -2.34 -10.65
N PRO A 124 -1.27 -1.57 -10.69
CA PRO A 124 -2.63 -2.13 -10.67
C PRO A 124 -2.97 -2.97 -11.91
N TRP A 125 -2.30 -2.72 -13.03
CA TRP A 125 -2.52 -3.42 -14.31
C TRP A 125 -1.29 -4.22 -14.76
N ASP A 126 -0.24 -4.24 -13.97
CA ASP A 126 0.96 -4.98 -14.30
C ASP A 126 0.74 -6.49 -14.08
N PRO A 127 1.28 -7.34 -14.94
CA PRO A 127 1.14 -8.77 -14.77
C PRO A 127 1.90 -9.27 -13.53
N ILE A 128 1.29 -10.20 -12.83
CA ILE A 128 1.93 -10.99 -11.77
C ILE A 128 2.56 -12.22 -12.45
N TYR A 129 3.88 -12.33 -12.39
CA TYR A 129 4.60 -13.41 -13.00
C TYR A 129 4.82 -14.56 -12.01
N ALA A 130 4.42 -15.76 -12.40
CA ALA A 130 4.81 -17.00 -11.73
C ALA A 130 5.27 -18.00 -12.80
N LEU A 131 6.37 -18.69 -12.54
CA LEU A 131 6.96 -19.63 -13.49
C LEU A 131 6.21 -20.98 -13.52
N ASP A 132 5.52 -21.32 -12.44
CA ASP A 132 4.82 -22.60 -12.30
C ASP A 132 3.52 -22.41 -11.50
N GLU A 133 2.39 -22.82 -12.09
CA GLU A 133 1.09 -22.79 -11.42
C GLU A 133 1.02 -23.72 -10.21
N ALA A 134 1.87 -24.77 -10.16
CA ALA A 134 1.98 -25.66 -9.01
C ALA A 134 2.46 -24.96 -7.74
N TRP A 135 3.04 -23.76 -7.84
CA TRP A 135 3.38 -22.94 -6.68
C TRP A 135 2.15 -22.43 -5.93
N GLY A 136 0.96 -22.54 -6.53
CA GLY A 136 -0.31 -22.18 -5.88
C GLY A 136 -0.47 -20.68 -5.75
N ILE A 137 -0.59 -19.97 -6.89
CA ILE A 137 -0.77 -18.51 -6.93
C ILE A 137 -2.10 -18.16 -6.28
N ASP A 138 -2.05 -17.32 -5.26
CA ASP A 138 -3.20 -16.92 -4.45
C ASP A 138 -3.27 -15.41 -4.25
N LEU A 139 -4.49 -14.89 -4.19
CA LEU A 139 -4.81 -13.49 -3.92
C LEU A 139 -5.05 -13.29 -2.43
N GLU A 140 -4.34 -12.36 -1.84
CA GLU A 140 -4.64 -11.83 -0.51
C GLU A 140 -5.05 -10.37 -0.62
N ALA A 141 -6.37 -10.11 -0.58
CA ALA A 141 -6.92 -8.76 -0.67
C ALA A 141 -6.86 -8.08 0.70
N GLU A 142 -6.10 -7.02 0.80
CA GLU A 142 -5.77 -6.36 2.06
C GLU A 142 -5.82 -4.84 1.94
N VAL A 143 -5.71 -4.18 3.10
CA VAL A 143 -5.55 -2.73 3.21
C VAL A 143 -4.14 -2.43 3.70
N ALA A 144 -3.44 -1.60 2.95
CA ALA A 144 -2.13 -1.10 3.34
C ALA A 144 -2.18 0.38 3.73
N VAL A 145 -1.30 0.78 4.64
CA VAL A 145 -1.08 2.17 5.00
C VAL A 145 0.33 2.61 4.64
N ILE A 146 0.48 3.86 4.21
CA ILE A 146 1.79 4.50 4.09
C ILE A 146 1.93 5.46 5.26
N THR A 147 2.97 5.29 6.05
CA THR A 147 3.25 6.12 7.22
C THR A 147 4.33 7.16 6.91
N GLY A 148 4.37 8.25 7.66
CA GLY A 148 5.58 9.01 7.87
C GLY A 148 6.50 8.30 8.86
N ASP A 149 7.53 9.01 9.35
CA ASP A 149 8.44 8.48 10.36
C ASP A 149 7.70 8.14 11.65
N VAL A 150 7.99 6.96 12.20
CA VAL A 150 7.47 6.48 13.48
C VAL A 150 8.65 6.27 14.41
N ALA A 151 8.73 7.07 15.47
CA ALA A 151 9.82 6.97 16.43
C ALA A 151 9.76 5.64 17.21
N MET A 152 10.93 5.14 17.58
CA MET A 152 11.01 3.99 18.50
C MET A 152 10.32 4.32 19.81
N GLY A 153 9.44 3.43 20.29
CA GLY A 153 8.64 3.63 21.50
C GLY A 153 7.46 4.59 21.33
N ALA A 154 7.05 4.89 20.11
CA ALA A 154 5.85 5.69 19.85
C ALA A 154 4.60 5.06 20.49
N THR A 155 3.70 5.91 21.00
CA THR A 155 2.41 5.44 21.50
C THR A 155 1.48 5.06 20.35
N ILE A 156 0.39 4.35 20.66
CA ILE A 156 -0.64 3.96 19.67
C ILE A 156 -1.18 5.21 18.94
N GLU A 157 -1.44 6.30 19.67
CA GLU A 157 -1.94 7.56 19.12
C GLU A 157 -0.92 8.22 18.18
N GLN A 158 0.37 8.15 18.54
CA GLN A 158 1.46 8.66 17.69
C GLN A 158 1.60 7.82 16.42
N CYS A 159 1.51 6.49 16.53
CA CYS A 159 1.49 5.60 15.38
C CYS A 159 0.30 5.90 14.46
N ALA A 160 -0.90 6.03 15.01
CA ALA A 160 -2.10 6.39 14.27
C ALA A 160 -1.95 7.74 13.54
N GLY A 161 -1.40 8.74 14.23
CA GLY A 161 -1.12 10.06 13.66
C GLY A 161 -0.03 10.06 12.58
N SER A 162 0.74 8.99 12.46
CA SER A 162 1.77 8.84 11.42
C SER A 162 1.22 8.32 10.09
N ILE A 163 -0.01 7.80 10.05
CA ILE A 163 -0.65 7.32 8.82
C ILE A 163 -0.91 8.51 7.90
N ARG A 164 -0.31 8.48 6.72
CA ARG A 164 -0.44 9.52 5.69
C ARG A 164 -1.43 9.14 4.60
N LEU A 165 -1.36 7.89 4.15
CA LEU A 165 -2.17 7.38 3.04
C LEU A 165 -2.65 5.96 3.33
N VAL A 166 -3.77 5.61 2.71
CA VAL A 166 -4.38 4.27 2.74
C VAL A 166 -4.57 3.80 1.31
N MET A 167 -4.34 2.53 1.03
CA MET A 167 -4.49 1.93 -0.30
C MET A 167 -4.85 0.45 -0.20
N LEU A 168 -5.31 -0.14 -1.29
CA LEU A 168 -5.52 -1.58 -1.38
C LEU A 168 -4.24 -2.27 -1.84
N VAL A 169 -4.04 -3.48 -1.35
CA VAL A 169 -2.92 -4.35 -1.75
C VAL A 169 -3.42 -5.77 -2.02
N ASN A 170 -2.80 -6.39 -3.00
CA ASN A 170 -2.80 -7.84 -3.16
C ASN A 170 -1.43 -8.33 -2.70
N ASP A 171 -1.37 -8.93 -1.51
CA ASP A 171 -0.17 -9.60 -1.02
C ASP A 171 -0.04 -10.98 -1.68
N VAL A 172 0.46 -10.96 -2.92
CA VAL A 172 0.54 -12.12 -3.79
C VAL A 172 1.27 -13.26 -3.09
N SER A 173 0.60 -14.38 -2.94
CA SER A 173 1.12 -15.55 -2.22
C SER A 173 1.29 -16.74 -3.14
N LEU A 174 2.44 -17.40 -3.06
CA LEU A 174 2.70 -18.68 -3.69
C LEU A 174 2.51 -19.77 -2.62
N ARG A 175 1.23 -20.11 -2.40
CA ARG A 175 0.74 -20.82 -1.23
C ARG A 175 1.45 -22.14 -0.95
N ASN A 176 1.81 -22.87 -2.00
CA ASN A 176 2.42 -24.18 -1.89
C ASN A 176 3.93 -24.11 -1.54
N LEU A 177 4.56 -22.94 -1.67
CA LEU A 177 5.96 -22.76 -1.28
C LEU A 177 6.10 -22.43 0.22
N ILE A 178 5.07 -21.86 0.84
CA ILE A 178 5.09 -21.40 2.24
C ILE A 178 5.53 -22.51 3.23
N PRO A 179 4.95 -23.73 3.20
CA PRO A 179 5.33 -24.76 4.16
C PRO A 179 6.82 -25.12 4.11
N GLY A 180 7.40 -25.17 2.89
CA GLY A 180 8.82 -25.50 2.70
C GLY A 180 9.78 -24.43 3.23
N GLU A 181 9.38 -23.15 3.19
CA GLU A 181 10.16 -22.06 3.76
C GLU A 181 10.05 -22.05 5.29
N LEU A 182 8.84 -22.15 5.83
CA LEU A 182 8.60 -22.15 7.28
C LEU A 182 9.27 -23.34 7.99
N ALA A 183 9.33 -24.51 7.35
CA ALA A 183 10.00 -25.68 7.89
C ALA A 183 11.52 -25.48 8.12
N LYS A 184 12.12 -24.50 7.45
CA LYS A 184 13.54 -24.11 7.63
C LYS A 184 13.74 -23.06 8.72
N GLY A 185 12.67 -22.60 9.38
CA GLY A 185 12.73 -21.51 10.37
C GLY A 185 12.86 -20.11 9.79
N PHE A 186 12.73 -19.98 8.48
CA PHE A 186 12.69 -18.71 7.73
C PHE A 186 11.40 -18.66 6.92
N GLY A 187 11.04 -17.51 6.41
CA GLY A 187 9.80 -17.45 5.67
C GLY A 187 9.71 -16.32 4.66
N PHE A 188 8.86 -16.60 3.69
CA PHE A 188 8.26 -15.67 2.76
C PHE A 188 9.21 -15.00 1.75
N PHE A 189 10.41 -15.52 1.55
CA PHE A 189 11.33 -14.97 0.55
C PHE A 189 10.91 -15.30 -0.89
N GLN A 190 10.61 -16.61 -1.14
CA GLN A 190 10.11 -17.04 -2.46
C GLN A 190 8.59 -17.05 -2.52
N SER A 191 7.94 -17.40 -1.41
CA SER A 191 6.50 -17.60 -1.35
C SER A 191 5.69 -16.31 -1.36
N LYS A 192 6.27 -15.18 -0.99
CA LYS A 192 5.69 -13.84 -1.12
C LYS A 192 6.38 -13.12 -2.28
N ALA A 193 5.78 -13.16 -3.45
CA ALA A 193 6.21 -12.41 -4.61
C ALA A 193 6.03 -10.89 -4.37
N ALA A 194 6.39 -10.07 -5.36
CA ALA A 194 6.16 -8.63 -5.24
C ALA A 194 4.67 -8.33 -5.07
N SER A 195 4.32 -7.57 -4.02
CA SER A 195 2.94 -7.16 -3.75
C SER A 195 2.44 -6.19 -4.82
N ALA A 196 1.14 -6.31 -5.18
CA ALA A 196 0.50 -5.45 -6.18
C ALA A 196 -0.46 -4.45 -5.49
N PHE A 197 -0.47 -3.20 -5.93
CA PHE A 197 -1.23 -2.15 -5.26
C PHE A 197 -2.24 -1.47 -6.18
N SER A 198 -3.29 -0.89 -5.55
CA SER A 198 -4.27 -0.05 -6.23
C SER A 198 -3.61 1.14 -6.95
N PRO A 199 -4.27 1.71 -7.99
CA PRO A 199 -3.70 2.83 -8.74
C PRO A 199 -3.55 4.11 -7.91
N VAL A 200 -4.35 4.26 -6.85
CA VAL A 200 -4.34 5.43 -5.98
C VAL A 200 -4.14 5.04 -4.52
N ALA A 201 -3.46 5.92 -3.79
CA ALA A 201 -3.48 5.98 -2.34
C ALA A 201 -4.24 7.23 -1.91
N VAL A 202 -5.03 7.13 -0.85
CA VAL A 202 -5.90 8.20 -0.38
C VAL A 202 -5.52 8.65 1.02
N THR A 203 -5.65 9.94 1.31
CA THR A 203 -5.55 10.40 2.70
C THR A 203 -6.75 9.89 3.51
N PRO A 204 -6.59 9.57 4.81
CA PRO A 204 -7.67 9.00 5.63
C PRO A 204 -8.99 9.78 5.59
N ASP A 205 -8.94 11.10 5.48
CA ASP A 205 -10.11 11.97 5.36
C ASP A 205 -10.99 11.71 4.13
N GLU A 206 -10.43 11.15 3.05
CA GLU A 206 -11.21 10.77 1.85
C GLU A 206 -12.10 9.54 2.09
N LEU A 207 -11.82 8.76 3.12
CA LEU A 207 -12.61 7.59 3.49
C LEU A 207 -13.85 7.96 4.33
N GLY A 208 -13.93 9.20 4.82
CA GLY A 208 -15.08 9.71 5.57
C GLY A 208 -15.44 8.83 6.76
N ALA A 209 -16.70 8.44 6.86
CA ALA A 209 -17.21 7.62 7.97
C ALA A 209 -16.68 6.18 7.97
N ALA A 210 -16.09 5.70 6.89
CA ALA A 210 -15.47 4.38 6.86
C ALA A 210 -14.12 4.32 7.61
N TRP A 211 -13.50 5.48 7.87
CA TRP A 211 -12.26 5.56 8.65
C TRP A 211 -12.53 6.15 10.03
N GLN A 212 -12.54 5.31 11.05
CA GLN A 212 -12.79 5.72 12.44
C GLN A 212 -11.71 5.13 13.36
N ASP A 213 -11.10 5.97 14.19
CA ASP A 213 -10.07 5.54 15.15
C ASP A 213 -8.95 4.70 14.51
N SER A 214 -8.50 5.09 13.32
CA SER A 214 -7.50 4.36 12.52
C SER A 214 -7.92 2.93 12.13
N LYS A 215 -9.23 2.71 11.99
CA LYS A 215 -9.84 1.45 11.51
C LYS A 215 -10.70 1.72 10.28
N LEU A 216 -10.68 0.77 9.36
CA LEU A 216 -11.49 0.74 8.14
C LEU A 216 -12.62 -0.27 8.28
#